data_e95eedc44536941212ad915ed84dd61e
#
_entry.id   e95eedc44536941212ad915ed84dd61e
#
_cell.length_a   1.000
_cell.length_b   1.000
_cell.length_c   1.000
_cell.angle_alpha   90.00
_cell.angle_beta   90.00
_cell.angle_gamma   90.00
#
_symmetry.space_group_name_H-M   'P 1'
#
loop_
_entity.id
_entity.type
_entity.pdbx_description
1 polymer ?
#
loop_
_entity_poly.entity_id
_entity_poly.type
_entity_poly.pdbx_seq_one_letter_code
_entity_poly.pdbx_strand_id
1 'polypeptide(L)'
;MIAGLVVGFIFLSTDNSSVVTNWIKPWGTIFIRLLKLIAIPLVFVSLVKGISAMTDLKRLSTLGLKTISLYLATTFFAVSLGMGAVSLVRPGSVFSKSESEFYKQKLSSETVLNVPQKERQPMDYIVEMVPDNLFSAAGDNSNMLQIIFVALLVGVAIVVLGTEKTSAFVSVINATEAIILKIIDFIMQFAPVGVFALLAALVVDFSGDSAMFSALGMYAATVVVCLLFLAYVFYPVLLKIFTRNNIGDYLKAIFPIQLLAFSTSSSSATLPFTMEQVQQKLGISEETASFVLPLGATVNMDGTSCYQAIVVLFIAQIFGIELTIAQYLTVLFLTVLASIGTAGVPGASVVMTVMVMSSVGIPVEGLALILGIDRPLDMLRTVVNVTGDTFVATLVDKK
;
A
#
# COMPACT_ATOMS: atom_id res chain seq x y z
N MET A 1 -5.65 -18.45 -9.70
CA MET A 1 -6.15 -17.31 -10.50
C MET A 1 -6.89 -17.82 -11.76
N ILE A 2 -6.19 -18.32 -12.77
CA ILE A 2 -6.83 -18.83 -14.03
C ILE A 2 -7.92 -19.84 -13.71
N ALA A 3 -7.68 -20.78 -12.80
CA ALA A 3 -8.68 -21.77 -12.39
C ALA A 3 -9.96 -21.12 -11.82
N GLY A 4 -9.85 -20.03 -11.06
CA GLY A 4 -11.02 -19.30 -10.55
C GLY A 4 -11.87 -18.69 -11.66
N LEU A 5 -11.22 -18.04 -12.64
CA LEU A 5 -11.91 -17.50 -13.81
C LEU A 5 -12.60 -18.61 -14.61
N VAL A 6 -11.87 -19.71 -14.91
CA VAL A 6 -12.42 -20.85 -15.64
C VAL A 6 -13.63 -21.45 -14.94
N VAL A 7 -13.54 -21.70 -13.63
CA VAL A 7 -14.64 -22.22 -12.82
C VAL A 7 -15.84 -21.24 -12.81
N GLY A 8 -15.59 -19.94 -12.66
CA GLY A 8 -16.63 -18.93 -12.77
C GLY A 8 -17.37 -18.96 -14.10
N PHE A 9 -16.63 -19.02 -15.21
CA PHE A 9 -17.24 -19.14 -16.56
C PHE A 9 -18.01 -20.44 -16.76
N ILE A 10 -17.50 -21.59 -16.27
CA ILE A 10 -18.20 -22.88 -16.37
C ILE A 10 -19.53 -22.81 -15.64
N PHE A 11 -19.55 -22.33 -14.39
CA PHE A 11 -20.80 -22.26 -13.62
C PHE A 11 -21.76 -21.18 -14.14
N LEU A 12 -21.24 -20.10 -14.73
CA LEU A 12 -22.06 -19.10 -15.42
C LEU A 12 -22.72 -19.71 -16.68
N SER A 13 -21.95 -20.42 -17.50
CA SER A 13 -22.46 -21.02 -18.75
C SER A 13 -23.43 -22.21 -18.54
N THR A 14 -23.35 -22.88 -17.38
CA THR A 14 -24.23 -24.00 -17.01
C THR A 14 -25.44 -23.57 -16.18
N ASP A 15 -25.67 -22.26 -16.02
CA ASP A 15 -26.77 -21.68 -15.20
C ASP A 15 -26.77 -22.13 -13.73
N ASN A 16 -25.60 -22.57 -13.24
CA ASN A 16 -25.38 -23.02 -11.87
C ASN A 16 -24.64 -21.98 -11.01
N SER A 17 -24.84 -20.70 -11.26
CA SER A 17 -24.20 -19.58 -10.57
C SER A 17 -24.41 -19.62 -9.03
N SER A 18 -25.49 -20.24 -8.57
CA SER A 18 -25.78 -20.43 -7.13
C SER A 18 -24.71 -21.25 -6.40
N VAL A 19 -24.05 -22.20 -7.07
CA VAL A 19 -22.95 -22.99 -6.48
C VAL A 19 -21.76 -22.06 -6.16
N VAL A 20 -21.42 -21.18 -7.07
CA VAL A 20 -20.33 -20.20 -6.84
C VAL A 20 -20.72 -19.26 -5.71
N THR A 21 -21.92 -18.70 -5.71
CA THR A 21 -22.37 -17.74 -4.71
C THR A 21 -22.45 -18.34 -3.30
N ASN A 22 -22.97 -19.57 -3.17
CA ASN A 22 -23.24 -20.16 -1.86
C ASN A 22 -22.07 -20.96 -1.28
N TRP A 23 -21.19 -21.54 -2.11
CA TRP A 23 -20.15 -22.47 -1.64
C TRP A 23 -18.72 -21.99 -1.93
N ILE A 24 -18.49 -21.20 -2.99
CA ILE A 24 -17.16 -20.74 -3.36
C ILE A 24 -16.92 -19.32 -2.82
N LYS A 25 -17.79 -18.36 -3.11
CA LYS A 25 -17.69 -16.96 -2.68
C LYS A 25 -17.42 -16.80 -1.18
N PRO A 26 -17.99 -17.58 -0.25
CA PRO A 26 -17.73 -17.44 1.18
C PRO A 26 -16.25 -17.56 1.55
N TRP A 27 -15.44 -18.37 0.86
CA TRP A 27 -14.01 -18.48 1.12
C TRP A 27 -13.26 -17.20 0.75
N GLY A 28 -13.69 -16.52 -0.30
CA GLY A 28 -13.18 -15.19 -0.66
C GLY A 28 -13.55 -14.14 0.37
N THR A 29 -14.79 -14.17 0.87
CA THR A 29 -15.28 -13.29 1.94
C THR A 29 -14.48 -13.49 3.23
N ILE A 30 -14.18 -14.75 3.61
CA ILE A 30 -13.31 -15.06 4.75
C ILE A 30 -11.92 -14.42 4.55
N PHE A 31 -11.34 -14.54 3.37
CA PHE A 31 -10.04 -13.94 3.08
C PHE A 31 -10.03 -12.42 3.26
N ILE A 32 -11.03 -11.72 2.72
CA ILE A 32 -11.19 -10.27 2.91
C ILE A 32 -11.39 -9.91 4.40
N ARG A 33 -12.18 -10.70 5.15
CA ARG A 33 -12.38 -10.48 6.60
C ARG A 33 -11.08 -10.66 7.39
N LEU A 34 -10.25 -11.64 7.03
CA LEU A 34 -8.94 -11.83 7.65
C LEU A 34 -8.00 -10.65 7.40
N LEU A 35 -8.03 -10.06 6.20
CA LEU A 35 -7.27 -8.83 5.89
C LEU A 35 -7.79 -7.64 6.72
N LYS A 36 -9.11 -7.48 6.83
CA LYS A 36 -9.73 -6.42 7.65
C LYS A 36 -9.39 -6.57 9.14
N LEU A 37 -9.35 -7.81 9.66
CA LEU A 37 -9.04 -8.10 11.07
C LEU A 37 -7.66 -7.56 11.48
N ILE A 38 -6.68 -7.66 10.58
CA ILE A 38 -5.28 -7.29 10.88
C ILE A 38 -5.01 -5.80 10.64
N ALA A 39 -5.89 -5.08 9.95
CA ALA A 39 -5.63 -3.72 9.50
C ALA A 39 -5.28 -2.76 10.67
N ILE A 40 -6.15 -2.67 11.67
CA ILE A 40 -5.96 -1.76 12.82
C ILE A 40 -4.70 -2.10 13.62
N PRO A 41 -4.49 -3.36 14.08
CA PRO A 41 -3.30 -3.73 14.83
C PRO A 41 -2.00 -3.45 14.04
N LEU A 42 -1.98 -3.80 12.75
CA LEU A 42 -0.80 -3.57 11.91
C LEU A 42 -0.47 -2.09 11.79
N VAL A 43 -1.47 -1.26 11.44
CA VAL A 43 -1.29 0.18 11.25
C VAL A 43 -0.76 0.83 12.53
N PHE A 44 -1.38 0.53 13.67
CA PHE A 44 -0.95 1.09 14.95
C PHE A 44 0.51 0.73 15.27
N VAL A 45 0.84 -0.55 15.26
CA VAL A 45 2.16 -1.04 15.65
C VAL A 45 3.26 -0.57 14.67
N SER A 46 2.99 -0.65 13.37
CA SER A 46 3.95 -0.24 12.34
C SER A 46 4.23 1.26 12.35
N LEU A 47 3.21 2.11 12.57
CA LEU A 47 3.41 3.55 12.68
C LEU A 47 4.17 3.92 13.96
N VAL A 48 3.80 3.34 15.12
CA VAL A 48 4.53 3.57 16.38
C VAL A 48 5.99 3.17 16.21
N LYS A 49 6.27 2.01 15.61
CA LYS A 49 7.64 1.55 15.33
C LYS A 49 8.37 2.48 14.36
N GLY A 50 7.74 2.83 13.24
CA GLY A 50 8.33 3.73 12.23
C GLY A 50 8.75 5.07 12.83
N ILE A 51 7.88 5.68 13.66
CA ILE A 51 8.18 6.96 14.31
C ILE A 51 9.22 6.79 15.43
N SER A 52 9.11 5.73 16.23
CA SER A 52 10.08 5.49 17.33
C SER A 52 11.49 5.20 16.81
N ALA A 53 11.63 4.62 15.63
CA ALA A 53 12.93 4.44 14.96
C ALA A 53 13.63 5.78 14.64
N MET A 54 12.86 6.89 14.55
CA MET A 54 13.41 8.23 14.34
C MET A 54 14.14 8.81 15.59
N THR A 55 14.14 8.12 16.73
CA THR A 55 14.87 8.55 17.95
C THR A 55 16.38 8.57 17.73
N ASP A 56 16.92 7.65 16.94
CA ASP A 56 18.35 7.62 16.63
C ASP A 56 18.79 8.75 15.69
N LEU A 57 17.82 9.43 15.04
CA LEU A 57 18.09 10.57 14.16
C LEU A 57 18.65 11.79 14.90
N LYS A 58 18.42 11.94 16.21
CA LYS A 58 19.02 13.00 17.02
C LYS A 58 20.54 12.87 17.10
N ARG A 59 21.10 11.68 16.97
CA ARG A 59 22.55 11.43 16.94
C ARG A 59 23.19 11.72 15.58
N LEU A 60 22.41 11.63 14.47
CA LEU A 60 22.86 11.89 13.10
C LEU A 60 22.09 13.07 12.46
N SER A 61 22.06 14.20 13.12
CA SER A 61 21.12 15.30 12.87
C SER A 61 20.94 15.75 11.40
N THR A 62 22.00 15.77 10.59
CA THR A 62 21.94 16.26 9.21
C THR A 62 21.59 15.14 8.21
N LEU A 63 22.19 13.96 8.35
CA LEU A 63 21.97 12.81 7.48
C LEU A 63 20.52 12.30 7.61
N GLY A 64 20.05 12.17 8.86
CA GLY A 64 18.70 11.67 9.15
C GLY A 64 17.60 12.59 8.62
N LEU A 65 17.71 13.90 8.88
CA LEU A 65 16.72 14.86 8.39
C LEU A 65 16.67 14.89 6.86
N LYS A 66 17.84 14.88 6.21
CA LYS A 66 17.94 14.85 4.75
C LYS A 66 17.32 13.58 4.18
N THR A 67 17.60 12.43 4.78
CA THR A 67 17.04 11.12 4.35
C THR A 67 15.53 11.10 4.44
N ILE A 68 14.96 11.48 5.59
CA ILE A 68 13.50 11.49 5.78
C ILE A 68 12.83 12.49 4.86
N SER A 69 13.40 13.70 4.71
CA SER A 69 12.82 14.69 3.81
C SER A 69 12.79 14.21 2.36
N LEU A 70 13.82 13.49 1.92
CA LEU A 70 13.85 12.90 0.58
C LEU A 70 12.83 11.77 0.44
N TYR A 71 12.73 10.87 1.41
CA TYR A 71 11.73 9.81 1.39
C TYR A 71 10.30 10.36 1.34
N LEU A 72 9.99 11.35 2.17
CA LEU A 72 8.66 11.97 2.14
C LEU A 72 8.39 12.68 0.81
N ALA A 73 9.39 13.36 0.25
CA ALA A 73 9.26 14.05 -1.03
C ALA A 73 9.04 13.08 -2.20
N THR A 74 9.79 11.95 -2.24
CA THR A 74 9.62 10.93 -3.28
C THR A 74 8.31 10.19 -3.14
N THR A 75 7.89 9.86 -1.91
CA THR A 75 6.58 9.23 -1.66
C THR A 75 5.43 10.16 -2.05
N PHE A 76 5.49 11.43 -1.66
CA PHE A 76 4.49 12.42 -2.06
C PHE A 76 4.37 12.53 -3.59
N PHE A 77 5.50 12.55 -4.29
CA PHE A 77 5.51 12.56 -5.75
C PHE A 77 4.92 11.27 -6.33
N ALA A 78 5.29 10.10 -5.79
CA ALA A 78 4.82 8.80 -6.27
C ALA A 78 3.30 8.65 -6.10
N VAL A 79 2.74 9.08 -4.96
CA VAL A 79 1.29 9.12 -4.72
C VAL A 79 0.60 10.06 -5.70
N SER A 80 1.12 11.28 -5.86
CA SER A 80 0.58 12.29 -6.76
C SER A 80 0.60 11.82 -8.22
N LEU A 81 1.67 11.14 -8.64
CA LEU A 81 1.78 10.51 -9.96
C LEU A 81 0.69 9.45 -10.15
N GLY A 82 0.52 8.55 -9.17
CA GLY A 82 -0.51 7.51 -9.24
C GLY A 82 -1.92 8.09 -9.32
N MET A 83 -2.24 9.07 -8.46
CA MET A 83 -3.53 9.76 -8.48
C MET A 83 -3.76 10.48 -9.82
N GLY A 84 -2.76 11.19 -10.33
CA GLY A 84 -2.84 11.90 -11.61
C GLY A 84 -3.06 10.93 -12.78
N ALA A 85 -2.28 9.84 -12.82
CA ALA A 85 -2.37 8.84 -13.88
C ALA A 85 -3.76 8.16 -13.93
N VAL A 86 -4.27 7.69 -12.81
CA VAL A 86 -5.59 7.03 -12.77
C VAL A 86 -6.72 8.01 -13.03
N SER A 87 -6.58 9.27 -12.64
CA SER A 87 -7.57 10.33 -12.93
C SER A 87 -7.58 10.71 -14.41
N LEU A 88 -6.43 10.61 -15.09
CA LEU A 88 -6.30 10.88 -16.52
C LEU A 88 -6.80 9.71 -17.38
N VAL A 89 -6.33 8.49 -17.07
CA VAL A 89 -6.65 7.26 -17.83
C VAL A 89 -8.07 6.80 -17.58
N ARG A 90 -8.60 7.01 -16.38
CA ARG A 90 -9.95 6.63 -15.92
C ARG A 90 -10.30 5.17 -16.23
N PRO A 91 -9.51 4.20 -15.80
CA PRO A 91 -9.71 2.79 -16.15
C PRO A 91 -11.06 2.22 -15.66
N GLY A 92 -11.63 2.78 -14.58
CA GLY A 92 -12.93 2.36 -14.06
C GLY A 92 -14.14 2.99 -14.76
N SER A 93 -13.96 3.98 -15.64
CA SER A 93 -15.05 4.67 -16.34
C SER A 93 -15.62 3.91 -17.53
N VAL A 94 -15.14 2.70 -17.79
CA VAL A 94 -15.67 1.80 -18.84
C VAL A 94 -17.10 1.34 -18.51
N PHE A 95 -17.46 1.35 -17.21
CA PHE A 95 -18.80 1.01 -16.75
C PHE A 95 -19.78 2.14 -16.96
N SER A 96 -20.99 1.82 -17.49
CA SER A 96 -22.09 2.76 -17.55
C SER A 96 -22.56 3.13 -16.13
N LYS A 97 -23.22 4.29 -15.98
CA LYS A 97 -23.78 4.71 -14.68
C LYS A 97 -24.76 3.67 -14.10
N SER A 98 -25.56 3.04 -14.96
CA SER A 98 -26.51 1.99 -14.54
C SER A 98 -25.80 0.72 -14.04
N GLU A 99 -24.69 0.34 -14.64
CA GLU A 99 -23.88 -0.80 -14.19
C GLU A 99 -23.18 -0.48 -12.87
N SER A 100 -22.60 0.70 -12.73
CA SER A 100 -21.98 1.16 -11.48
C SER A 100 -22.98 1.20 -10.32
N GLU A 101 -24.22 1.67 -10.56
CA GLU A 101 -25.28 1.65 -9.56
C GLU A 101 -25.73 0.22 -9.21
N PHE A 102 -25.86 -0.65 -10.19
CA PHE A 102 -26.18 -2.06 -9.99
C PHE A 102 -25.12 -2.77 -9.13
N TYR A 103 -23.83 -2.57 -9.43
CA TYR A 103 -22.74 -3.16 -8.67
C TYR A 103 -22.62 -2.55 -7.27
N LYS A 104 -22.83 -1.25 -7.13
CA LYS A 104 -22.92 -0.57 -5.84
C LYS A 104 -24.03 -1.18 -4.98
N GLN A 105 -25.20 -1.39 -5.53
CA GLN A 105 -26.35 -1.96 -4.82
C GLN A 105 -26.14 -3.43 -4.46
N LYS A 106 -25.57 -4.25 -5.38
CA LYS A 106 -25.32 -5.68 -5.18
C LYS A 106 -24.23 -5.93 -4.12
N LEU A 107 -23.18 -5.10 -4.07
CA LEU A 107 -22.09 -5.22 -3.11
C LEU A 107 -22.39 -4.48 -1.79
N SER A 108 -23.24 -3.44 -1.81
CA SER A 108 -23.68 -2.72 -0.61
C SER A 108 -24.72 -3.46 0.19
N SER A 109 -25.43 -4.43 -0.39
CA SER A 109 -26.42 -5.23 0.34
C SER A 109 -25.81 -6.14 1.41
N GLU A 110 -24.49 -6.34 1.39
CA GLU A 110 -23.75 -7.05 2.44
C GLU A 110 -23.12 -6.11 3.51
N THR A 111 -23.05 -4.80 3.22
CA THR A 111 -22.51 -3.83 4.19
C THR A 111 -23.31 -2.53 4.04
N VAL A 112 -24.12 -2.22 5.05
CA VAL A 112 -24.91 -0.98 5.09
C VAL A 112 -23.96 0.21 5.10
N LEU A 113 -23.67 0.76 3.91
CA LEU A 113 -22.96 2.03 3.76
C LEU A 113 -23.93 3.18 4.03
N ASN A 114 -24.32 3.37 5.28
CA ASN A 114 -24.80 4.64 5.76
C ASN A 114 -23.60 5.54 6.02
N VAL A 115 -22.97 6.02 4.97
CA VAL A 115 -22.15 7.23 5.08
C VAL A 115 -23.12 8.39 4.86
N PRO A 116 -23.53 9.12 5.88
CA PRO A 116 -24.28 10.35 5.69
C PRO A 116 -23.35 11.26 4.90
N GLN A 117 -23.74 11.62 3.66
CA GLN A 117 -23.16 12.77 2.94
C GLN A 117 -23.64 14.05 3.63
N LYS A 118 -23.19 14.27 4.87
CA LYS A 118 -23.24 15.58 5.46
C LYS A 118 -22.16 16.39 4.75
N GLU A 119 -22.49 17.55 4.21
CA GLU A 119 -21.49 18.51 3.74
C GLU A 119 -20.55 18.80 4.92
N ARG A 120 -19.39 18.11 4.95
CA ARG A 120 -18.41 18.26 6.01
C ARG A 120 -17.57 19.49 5.72
N GLN A 121 -17.45 20.36 6.70
CA GLN A 121 -16.51 21.47 6.62
C GLN A 121 -15.05 20.94 6.75
N PRO A 122 -14.06 21.64 6.16
CA PRO A 122 -12.66 21.19 6.26
C PRO A 122 -12.16 20.97 7.71
N MET A 123 -12.68 21.72 8.66
CA MET A 123 -12.32 21.59 10.08
C MET A 123 -12.91 20.36 10.73
N ASP A 124 -14.04 19.83 10.25
CA ASP A 124 -14.67 18.62 10.79
C ASP A 124 -13.73 17.42 10.63
N TYR A 125 -12.97 17.34 9.53
CA TYR A 125 -11.96 16.28 9.32
C TYR A 125 -10.85 16.32 10.37
N ILE A 126 -10.42 17.50 10.81
CA ILE A 126 -9.38 17.67 11.83
C ILE A 126 -9.93 17.28 13.20
N VAL A 127 -11.15 17.68 13.52
CA VAL A 127 -11.81 17.34 14.79
C VAL A 127 -12.08 15.84 14.87
N GLU A 128 -12.64 15.24 13.81
CA GLU A 128 -12.94 13.81 13.74
C GLU A 128 -11.67 12.92 13.78
N MET A 129 -10.48 13.48 13.52
CA MET A 129 -9.21 12.75 13.61
C MET A 129 -8.84 12.43 15.05
N VAL A 130 -9.32 13.22 16.02
CA VAL A 130 -9.03 13.01 17.44
C VAL A 130 -10.13 12.13 18.05
N PRO A 131 -9.83 10.89 18.50
CA PRO A 131 -10.84 10.03 19.09
C PRO A 131 -11.20 10.45 20.49
N ASP A 132 -12.48 10.38 20.83
CA ASP A 132 -12.96 10.50 22.21
C ASP A 132 -12.60 9.28 23.06
N ASN A 133 -12.48 8.11 22.40
CA ASN A 133 -12.15 6.85 23.06
C ASN A 133 -11.36 5.94 22.11
N LEU A 134 -10.14 5.56 22.53
CA LEU A 134 -9.25 4.71 21.74
C LEU A 134 -9.85 3.33 21.44
N PHE A 135 -10.53 2.71 22.40
CA PHE A 135 -11.09 1.36 22.21
C PHE A 135 -12.29 1.38 21.27
N SER A 136 -13.10 2.44 21.32
CA SER A 136 -14.18 2.65 20.36
C SER A 136 -13.63 2.87 18.96
N ALA A 137 -12.57 3.67 18.80
CA ALA A 137 -11.90 3.87 17.53
C ALA A 137 -11.30 2.57 16.96
N ALA A 138 -10.70 1.74 17.83
CA ALA A 138 -10.11 0.46 17.44
C ALA A 138 -11.16 -0.63 17.13
N GLY A 139 -12.42 -0.43 17.45
CA GLY A 139 -13.52 -1.36 17.17
C GLY A 139 -14.05 -1.29 15.73
N ASP A 140 -13.71 -0.28 14.96
CA ASP A 140 -14.23 -0.07 13.60
C ASP A 140 -13.14 0.41 12.64
N ASN A 141 -12.95 -0.32 11.55
CA ASN A 141 -11.99 0.03 10.50
C ASN A 141 -12.30 1.37 9.79
N SER A 142 -13.50 1.91 9.89
CA SER A 142 -13.84 3.24 9.37
C SER A 142 -13.16 4.37 10.16
N ASN A 143 -12.76 4.11 11.41
CA ASN A 143 -12.09 5.07 12.30
C ASN A 143 -10.55 5.04 12.18
N MET A 144 -10.04 4.55 11.06
CA MET A 144 -8.59 4.37 10.84
C MET A 144 -7.78 5.66 11.04
N LEU A 145 -8.33 6.81 10.65
CA LEU A 145 -7.69 8.12 10.83
C LEU A 145 -7.41 8.43 12.31
N GLN A 146 -8.34 8.04 13.19
CA GLN A 146 -8.21 8.18 14.64
C GLN A 146 -7.09 7.27 15.18
N ILE A 147 -7.00 6.03 14.69
CA ILE A 147 -5.93 5.09 15.06
C ILE A 147 -4.56 5.61 14.64
N ILE A 148 -4.46 6.17 13.43
CA ILE A 148 -3.23 6.81 12.95
C ILE A 148 -2.84 7.98 13.85
N PHE A 149 -3.78 8.85 14.21
CA PHE A 149 -3.52 9.98 15.10
C PHE A 149 -2.96 9.51 16.44
N VAL A 150 -3.58 8.51 17.06
CA VAL A 150 -3.09 7.95 18.33
C VAL A 150 -1.71 7.30 18.17
N ALA A 151 -1.48 6.56 17.08
CA ALA A 151 -0.17 5.96 16.81
C ALA A 151 0.93 7.01 16.65
N LEU A 152 0.63 8.14 15.97
CA LEU A 152 1.53 9.29 15.85
C LEU A 152 1.84 9.89 17.22
N LEU A 153 0.81 10.12 18.06
CA LEU A 153 1.02 10.65 19.42
C LEU A 153 1.89 9.74 20.28
N VAL A 154 1.62 8.43 20.25
CA VAL A 154 2.41 7.43 21.00
C VAL A 154 3.85 7.39 20.48
N GLY A 155 4.05 7.36 19.17
CA GLY A 155 5.38 7.39 18.55
C GLY A 155 6.18 8.64 18.94
N VAL A 156 5.57 9.83 18.87
CA VAL A 156 6.19 11.09 19.27
C VAL A 156 6.50 11.08 20.77
N ALA A 157 5.60 10.59 21.61
CA ALA A 157 5.83 10.49 23.05
C ALA A 157 7.05 9.60 23.37
N ILE A 158 7.22 8.47 22.67
CA ILE A 158 8.39 7.60 22.80
C ILE A 158 9.67 8.35 22.43
N VAL A 159 9.65 9.10 21.33
CA VAL A 159 10.81 9.90 20.88
C VAL A 159 11.19 10.96 21.93
N VAL A 160 10.19 11.64 22.51
CA VAL A 160 10.42 12.72 23.51
C VAL A 160 10.90 12.15 24.84
N LEU A 161 10.35 11.03 25.31
CA LEU A 161 10.74 10.38 26.56
C LEU A 161 12.15 9.76 26.50
N GLY A 162 12.56 9.34 25.31
CA GLY A 162 13.84 8.67 25.08
C GLY A 162 13.79 7.15 25.33
N THR A 163 14.79 6.46 24.76
CA THR A 163 14.85 4.99 24.73
C THR A 163 15.01 4.37 26.12
N GLU A 164 15.70 5.03 27.06
CA GLU A 164 15.89 4.48 28.41
C GLU A 164 14.56 4.23 29.16
N LYS A 165 13.62 5.16 29.04
CA LYS A 165 12.31 5.05 29.73
C LYS A 165 11.29 4.21 28.99
N THR A 166 11.46 4.03 27.69
CA THR A 166 10.46 3.41 26.81
C THR A 166 10.88 2.05 26.25
N SER A 167 12.09 1.56 26.60
CA SER A 167 12.66 0.32 26.04
C SER A 167 11.74 -0.91 26.19
N ALA A 168 11.10 -1.06 27.34
CA ALA A 168 10.18 -2.17 27.58
C ALA A 168 8.95 -2.08 26.64
N PHE A 169 8.37 -0.90 26.47
CA PHE A 169 7.22 -0.70 25.58
C PHE A 169 7.61 -0.90 24.11
N VAL A 170 8.76 -0.36 23.68
CA VAL A 170 9.28 -0.57 22.31
C VAL A 170 9.55 -2.06 22.05
N SER A 171 10.04 -2.82 23.02
CA SER A 171 10.22 -4.26 22.91
C SER A 171 8.88 -4.98 22.71
N VAL A 172 7.82 -4.57 23.43
CA VAL A 172 6.47 -5.10 23.24
C VAL A 172 5.95 -4.77 21.83
N ILE A 173 6.12 -3.54 21.35
CA ILE A 173 5.74 -3.13 20.00
C ILE A 173 6.44 -3.99 18.95
N ASN A 174 7.76 -4.19 19.06
CA ASN A 174 8.53 -5.01 18.13
C ASN A 174 8.07 -6.49 18.14
N ALA A 175 7.81 -7.05 19.33
CA ALA A 175 7.29 -8.41 19.45
C ALA A 175 5.88 -8.54 18.85
N THR A 176 5.01 -7.56 19.09
CA THR A 176 3.65 -7.52 18.55
C THR A 176 3.68 -7.42 17.02
N GLU A 177 4.55 -6.57 16.47
CA GLU A 177 4.73 -6.48 15.00
C GLU A 177 5.16 -7.84 14.42
N ALA A 178 6.15 -8.51 15.03
CA ALA A 178 6.60 -9.82 14.55
C ALA A 178 5.47 -10.86 14.55
N ILE A 179 4.60 -10.84 15.58
CA ILE A 179 3.42 -11.70 15.67
C ILE A 179 2.43 -11.35 14.55
N ILE A 180 2.12 -10.07 14.36
CA ILE A 180 1.19 -9.60 13.32
C ILE A 180 1.70 -9.99 11.92
N LEU A 181 2.99 -9.79 11.64
CA LEU A 181 3.60 -10.18 10.38
C LEU A 181 3.50 -11.70 10.16
N LYS A 182 3.65 -12.50 11.23
CA LYS A 182 3.47 -13.95 11.14
C LYS A 182 2.02 -14.36 10.87
N ILE A 183 1.06 -13.63 11.43
CA ILE A 183 -0.36 -13.83 11.12
C ILE A 183 -0.63 -13.47 9.65
N ILE A 184 -0.05 -12.39 9.14
CA ILE A 184 -0.14 -12.03 7.71
C ILE A 184 0.42 -13.15 6.84
N ASP A 185 1.55 -13.76 7.19
CA ASP A 185 2.09 -14.93 6.47
C ASP A 185 1.06 -16.07 6.38
N PHE A 186 0.35 -16.38 7.49
CA PHE A 186 -0.68 -17.40 7.48
C PHE A 186 -1.87 -17.02 6.59
N ILE A 187 -2.31 -15.77 6.65
CA ILE A 187 -3.37 -15.25 5.76
C ILE A 187 -2.93 -15.34 4.30
N MET A 188 -1.68 -15.00 3.98
CA MET A 188 -1.15 -15.06 2.62
C MET A 188 -0.95 -16.49 2.11
N GLN A 189 -0.73 -17.49 2.98
CA GLN A 189 -0.78 -18.90 2.61
C GLN A 189 -2.20 -19.33 2.19
N PHE A 190 -3.24 -18.73 2.79
CA PHE A 190 -4.63 -18.95 2.40
C PHE A 190 -5.04 -18.15 1.15
N ALA A 191 -4.26 -17.14 0.74
CA ALA A 191 -4.57 -16.26 -0.39
C ALA A 191 -4.88 -17.01 -1.72
N PRO A 192 -4.21 -18.13 -2.10
CA PRO A 192 -4.58 -18.86 -3.32
C PRO A 192 -6.03 -19.31 -3.35
N VAL A 193 -6.56 -19.77 -2.20
CA VAL A 193 -7.95 -20.20 -2.04
C VAL A 193 -8.89 -19.00 -2.07
N GLY A 194 -8.56 -17.94 -1.30
CA GLY A 194 -9.33 -16.70 -1.26
C GLY A 194 -9.43 -16.02 -2.63
N VAL A 195 -8.30 -15.87 -3.33
CA VAL A 195 -8.25 -15.26 -4.67
C VAL A 195 -8.97 -16.12 -5.72
N PHE A 196 -8.84 -17.46 -5.66
CA PHE A 196 -9.60 -18.36 -6.51
C PHE A 196 -11.11 -18.11 -6.35
N ALA A 197 -11.57 -18.08 -5.10
CA ALA A 197 -12.98 -17.89 -4.77
C ALA A 197 -13.52 -16.52 -5.20
N LEU A 198 -12.72 -15.47 -4.98
CA LEU A 198 -13.06 -14.10 -5.38
C LEU A 198 -13.15 -13.97 -6.90
N LEU A 199 -12.23 -14.56 -7.66
CA LEU A 199 -12.26 -14.51 -9.13
C LEU A 199 -13.39 -15.32 -9.71
N ALA A 200 -13.72 -16.48 -9.13
CA ALA A 200 -14.90 -17.25 -9.56
C ALA A 200 -16.20 -16.49 -9.30
N ALA A 201 -16.32 -15.89 -8.12
CA ALA A 201 -17.47 -15.05 -7.76
C ALA A 201 -17.57 -13.81 -8.67
N LEU A 202 -16.44 -13.18 -8.98
CA LEU A 202 -16.34 -12.03 -9.86
C LEU A 202 -16.93 -12.31 -11.25
N VAL A 203 -16.55 -13.43 -11.88
CA VAL A 203 -17.10 -13.81 -13.20
C VAL A 203 -18.61 -13.96 -13.15
N VAL A 204 -19.14 -14.57 -12.09
CA VAL A 204 -20.58 -14.77 -11.90
C VAL A 204 -21.27 -13.44 -11.58
N ASP A 205 -20.72 -12.65 -10.69
CA ASP A 205 -21.30 -11.37 -10.27
C ASP A 205 -21.36 -10.35 -11.41
N PHE A 206 -20.37 -10.36 -12.28
CA PHE A 206 -20.29 -9.47 -13.46
C PHE A 206 -20.76 -10.14 -14.76
N SER A 207 -21.34 -11.34 -14.69
CA SER A 207 -21.89 -12.06 -15.86
C SER A 207 -20.90 -12.24 -17.02
N GLY A 208 -19.60 -12.29 -16.71
CA GLY A 208 -18.56 -12.42 -17.72
C GLY A 208 -18.37 -11.19 -18.63
N ASP A 209 -18.78 -10.00 -18.18
CA ASP A 209 -18.72 -8.78 -18.96
C ASP A 209 -17.28 -8.44 -19.41
N SER A 210 -17.11 -8.24 -20.70
CA SER A 210 -15.82 -7.86 -21.30
C SER A 210 -15.32 -6.49 -20.86
N ALA A 211 -16.22 -5.57 -20.49
CA ALA A 211 -15.89 -4.24 -20.00
C ALA A 211 -15.04 -4.31 -18.71
N MET A 212 -15.34 -5.28 -17.84
CA MET A 212 -14.59 -5.49 -16.61
C MET A 212 -13.15 -5.94 -16.87
N PHE A 213 -12.94 -6.89 -17.79
CA PHE A 213 -11.58 -7.33 -18.13
C PHE A 213 -10.79 -6.21 -18.79
N SER A 214 -11.45 -5.35 -19.59
CA SER A 214 -10.85 -4.15 -20.16
C SER A 214 -10.44 -3.16 -19.07
N ALA A 215 -11.31 -2.88 -18.10
CA ALA A 215 -11.02 -2.00 -16.96
C ALA A 215 -9.84 -2.51 -16.14
N LEU A 216 -9.79 -3.82 -15.83
CA LEU A 216 -8.67 -4.45 -15.12
C LEU A 216 -7.36 -4.39 -15.92
N GLY A 217 -7.43 -4.61 -17.23
CA GLY A 217 -6.26 -4.46 -18.10
C GLY A 217 -5.71 -3.04 -18.13
N MET A 218 -6.60 -2.04 -18.27
CA MET A 218 -6.22 -0.62 -18.22
C MET A 218 -5.66 -0.22 -16.85
N TYR A 219 -6.27 -0.72 -15.75
CA TYR A 219 -5.76 -0.53 -14.40
C TYR A 219 -4.35 -1.10 -14.26
N ALA A 220 -4.15 -2.38 -14.64
CA ALA A 220 -2.84 -3.03 -14.56
C ALA A 220 -1.78 -2.28 -15.38
N ALA A 221 -2.13 -1.87 -16.61
CA ALA A 221 -1.25 -1.08 -17.47
C ALA A 221 -0.90 0.28 -16.81
N THR A 222 -1.87 0.97 -16.22
CA THR A 222 -1.63 2.24 -15.50
C THR A 222 -0.64 2.05 -14.36
N VAL A 223 -0.83 1.01 -13.53
CA VAL A 223 0.09 0.70 -12.43
C VAL A 223 1.49 0.40 -12.96
N VAL A 224 1.61 -0.50 -13.94
CA VAL A 224 2.91 -0.88 -14.52
C VAL A 224 3.64 0.31 -15.10
N VAL A 225 2.96 1.16 -15.88
CA VAL A 225 3.55 2.36 -16.49
C VAL A 225 4.05 3.33 -15.41
N CYS A 226 3.26 3.59 -14.36
CA CYS A 226 3.67 4.46 -13.25
C CYS A 226 4.90 3.89 -12.51
N LEU A 227 4.90 2.59 -12.22
CA LEU A 227 6.01 1.94 -11.53
C LEU A 227 7.30 1.95 -12.37
N LEU A 228 7.21 1.65 -13.67
CA LEU A 228 8.37 1.71 -14.58
C LEU A 228 8.86 3.16 -14.74
N PHE A 229 7.96 4.13 -14.80
CA PHE A 229 8.33 5.54 -14.85
C PHE A 229 9.11 5.95 -13.59
N LEU A 230 8.65 5.56 -12.39
CA LEU A 230 9.37 5.84 -11.15
C LEU A 230 10.76 5.22 -11.16
N ALA A 231 10.87 3.91 -11.48
CA ALA A 231 12.14 3.18 -11.41
C ALA A 231 13.17 3.62 -12.45
N TYR A 232 12.73 3.89 -13.70
CA TYR A 232 13.64 4.05 -14.84
C TYR A 232 13.68 5.47 -15.43
N VAL A 233 12.77 6.35 -15.01
CA VAL A 233 12.77 7.76 -15.46
C VAL A 233 12.96 8.69 -14.28
N PHE A 234 12.07 8.66 -13.29
CA PHE A 234 12.05 9.62 -12.18
C PHE A 234 13.34 9.58 -11.36
N TYR A 235 13.69 8.45 -10.75
CA TYR A 235 14.90 8.35 -9.93
C TYR A 235 16.20 8.58 -10.73
N PRO A 236 16.40 7.96 -11.91
CA PRO A 236 17.60 8.23 -12.70
C PRO A 236 17.74 9.68 -13.15
N VAL A 237 16.65 10.34 -13.51
CA VAL A 237 16.67 11.77 -13.90
C VAL A 237 17.05 12.65 -12.72
N LEU A 238 16.44 12.43 -11.55
CA LEU A 238 16.78 13.14 -10.32
C LEU A 238 18.25 12.88 -9.92
N LEU A 239 18.69 11.63 -10.01
CA LEU A 239 20.09 11.30 -9.74
C LEU A 239 21.05 12.11 -10.62
N LYS A 240 20.76 12.22 -11.91
CA LYS A 240 21.57 13.01 -12.85
C LYS A 240 21.57 14.51 -12.54
N ILE A 241 20.42 15.03 -12.04
CA ILE A 241 20.29 16.45 -11.69
C ILE A 241 21.09 16.77 -10.44
N PHE A 242 21.03 15.92 -9.43
CA PHE A 242 21.62 16.19 -8.11
C PHE A 242 23.01 15.61 -7.91
N THR A 243 23.44 14.68 -8.78
CA THR A 243 24.77 14.07 -8.72
C THR A 243 25.46 14.10 -10.07
N ARG A 244 26.76 13.83 -10.08
CA ARG A 244 27.52 13.65 -11.32
C ARG A 244 27.59 12.21 -11.81
N ASN A 245 26.82 11.32 -11.17
CA ASN A 245 26.85 9.89 -11.48
C ASN A 245 26.26 9.61 -12.87
N ASN A 246 26.85 8.63 -13.56
CA ASN A 246 26.33 8.16 -14.83
C ASN A 246 25.09 7.28 -14.58
N ILE A 247 23.97 7.62 -15.23
CA ILE A 247 22.70 6.86 -15.10
C ILE A 247 22.91 5.39 -15.50
N GLY A 248 23.66 5.12 -16.57
CA GLY A 248 23.89 3.76 -17.06
C GLY A 248 24.64 2.90 -16.06
N ASP A 249 25.65 3.47 -15.40
CA ASP A 249 26.43 2.75 -14.39
C ASP A 249 25.60 2.52 -13.11
N TYR A 250 24.80 3.50 -12.71
CA TYR A 250 23.85 3.35 -11.60
C TYR A 250 22.84 2.23 -11.87
N LEU A 251 22.16 2.25 -13.02
CA LEU A 251 21.17 1.23 -13.36
C LEU A 251 21.79 -0.17 -13.45
N LYS A 252 23.00 -0.30 -14.00
CA LYS A 252 23.73 -1.59 -14.00
C LYS A 252 24.06 -2.08 -12.60
N ALA A 253 24.43 -1.17 -11.70
CA ALA A 253 24.78 -1.52 -10.33
C ALA A 253 23.55 -1.98 -9.52
N ILE A 254 22.37 -1.38 -9.72
CA ILE A 254 21.16 -1.71 -8.98
C ILE A 254 20.34 -2.85 -9.62
N PHE A 255 20.59 -3.19 -10.89
CA PHE A 255 19.82 -4.23 -11.59
C PHE A 255 19.76 -5.58 -10.85
N PRO A 256 20.87 -6.13 -10.27
CA PRO A 256 20.82 -7.34 -9.46
C PRO A 256 19.91 -7.19 -8.21
N ILE A 257 19.91 -6.00 -7.61
CA ILE A 257 19.02 -5.69 -6.46
C ILE A 257 17.56 -5.72 -6.91
N GLN A 258 17.26 -5.09 -8.04
CA GLN A 258 15.91 -5.08 -8.62
C GLN A 258 15.42 -6.49 -8.96
N LEU A 259 16.30 -7.35 -9.50
CA LEU A 259 15.95 -8.73 -9.82
C LEU A 259 15.64 -9.55 -8.56
N LEU A 260 16.41 -9.39 -7.49
CA LEU A 260 16.16 -10.04 -6.21
C LEU A 260 14.86 -9.51 -5.57
N ALA A 261 14.64 -8.19 -5.60
CA ALA A 261 13.43 -7.57 -5.11
C ALA A 261 12.17 -8.04 -5.86
N PHE A 262 12.26 -8.15 -7.18
CA PHE A 262 11.20 -8.71 -8.00
C PHE A 262 10.88 -10.16 -7.63
N SER A 263 11.91 -10.98 -7.40
CA SER A 263 11.74 -12.39 -7.07
C SER A 263 11.14 -12.61 -5.67
N THR A 264 11.57 -11.81 -4.70
CA THR A 264 11.18 -11.98 -3.29
C THR A 264 9.87 -11.24 -2.94
N SER A 265 9.54 -10.18 -3.66
CA SER A 265 8.48 -9.21 -3.28
C SER A 265 8.67 -8.67 -1.85
N SER A 266 9.91 -8.54 -1.37
CA SER A 266 10.21 -8.13 0.00
C SER A 266 11.44 -7.23 0.03
N SER A 267 11.25 -5.95 0.36
CA SER A 267 12.34 -5.00 0.58
C SER A 267 13.24 -5.43 1.75
N SER A 268 12.63 -5.97 2.81
CA SER A 268 13.37 -6.45 3.99
C SER A 268 14.25 -7.66 3.67
N ALA A 269 13.74 -8.63 2.89
CA ALA A 269 14.54 -9.80 2.48
C ALA A 269 15.68 -9.42 1.51
N THR A 270 15.50 -8.34 0.75
CA THR A 270 16.50 -7.85 -0.22
C THR A 270 17.57 -6.98 0.45
N LEU A 271 17.29 -6.44 1.63
CA LEU A 271 18.12 -5.44 2.32
C LEU A 271 19.59 -5.83 2.49
N PRO A 272 19.96 -7.02 2.98
CA PRO A 272 21.38 -7.39 3.15
C PRO A 272 22.15 -7.33 1.84
N PHE A 273 21.56 -7.85 0.76
CA PHE A 273 22.16 -7.81 -0.57
C PHE A 273 22.22 -6.38 -1.14
N THR A 274 21.19 -5.57 -0.87
CA THR A 274 21.17 -4.16 -1.25
C THR A 274 22.32 -3.40 -0.61
N MET A 275 22.54 -3.59 0.70
CA MET A 275 23.63 -2.97 1.45
C MET A 275 25.00 -3.33 0.88
N GLU A 276 25.23 -4.60 0.58
CA GLU A 276 26.48 -5.07 -0.02
C GLU A 276 26.71 -4.46 -1.42
N GLN A 277 25.69 -4.54 -2.27
CA GLN A 277 25.79 -4.05 -3.65
C GLN A 277 26.05 -2.55 -3.76
N VAL A 278 25.36 -1.72 -2.97
CA VAL A 278 25.57 -0.26 -3.03
C VAL A 278 26.96 0.13 -2.54
N GLN A 279 27.50 -0.57 -1.55
CA GLN A 279 28.86 -0.33 -1.07
C GLN A 279 29.89 -0.73 -2.14
N GLN A 280 29.77 -1.93 -2.71
CA GLN A 280 30.75 -2.46 -3.65
C GLN A 280 30.65 -1.81 -5.04
N LYS A 281 29.47 -1.49 -5.53
CA LYS A 281 29.26 -1.03 -6.92
C LYS A 281 29.04 0.47 -7.05
N LEU A 282 28.42 1.12 -6.06
CA LEU A 282 28.18 2.55 -6.06
C LEU A 282 29.17 3.32 -5.17
N GLY A 283 29.98 2.61 -4.35
CA GLY A 283 30.97 3.19 -3.45
C GLY A 283 30.32 4.01 -2.32
N ILE A 284 29.09 3.65 -1.93
CA ILE A 284 28.39 4.28 -0.81
C ILE A 284 29.08 3.83 0.49
N SER A 285 29.31 4.80 1.41
CA SER A 285 29.93 4.52 2.70
C SER A 285 29.11 3.53 3.52
N GLU A 286 29.79 2.72 4.34
CA GLU A 286 29.12 1.78 5.26
C GLU A 286 28.20 2.52 6.23
N GLU A 287 28.59 3.72 6.71
CA GLU A 287 27.78 4.56 7.58
C GLU A 287 26.45 4.93 6.90
N THR A 288 26.48 5.41 5.67
CA THR A 288 25.27 5.76 4.91
C THR A 288 24.43 4.51 4.60
N ALA A 289 25.05 3.43 4.11
CA ALA A 289 24.34 2.22 3.75
C ALA A 289 23.63 1.58 4.96
N SER A 290 24.30 1.49 6.11
CA SER A 290 23.76 0.89 7.34
C SER A 290 22.68 1.72 8.01
N PHE A 291 22.60 3.02 7.71
CA PHE A 291 21.56 3.90 8.23
C PHE A 291 20.40 4.09 7.27
N VAL A 292 20.66 4.47 6.02
CA VAL A 292 19.63 4.87 5.06
C VAL A 292 18.81 3.66 4.59
N LEU A 293 19.46 2.57 4.20
CA LEU A 293 18.75 1.44 3.59
C LEU A 293 17.81 0.68 4.54
N PRO A 294 18.19 0.38 5.82
CA PRO A 294 17.23 -0.20 6.77
C PRO A 294 16.06 0.73 7.07
N LEU A 295 16.29 2.05 7.15
CA LEU A 295 15.24 3.03 7.32
C LEU A 295 14.31 3.04 6.09
N GLY A 296 14.87 3.03 4.88
CA GLY A 296 14.11 2.98 3.63
C GLY A 296 13.24 1.76 3.51
N ALA A 297 13.76 0.57 3.84
CA ALA A 297 13.01 -0.68 3.81
C ALA A 297 11.76 -0.69 4.71
N THR A 298 11.60 0.29 5.60
CA THR A 298 10.46 0.44 6.51
C THR A 298 9.66 1.74 6.32
N VAL A 299 10.26 2.79 5.77
CA VAL A 299 9.67 4.13 5.69
C VAL A 299 9.39 4.55 4.24
N ASN A 300 10.16 4.02 3.29
CA ASN A 300 10.10 4.43 1.90
C ASN A 300 9.44 3.37 1.00
N MET A 301 8.13 3.44 0.88
CA MET A 301 7.33 2.50 0.10
C MET A 301 6.69 3.18 -1.13
N ASP A 302 7.51 3.88 -1.94
CA ASP A 302 7.04 4.71 -3.06
C ASP A 302 6.23 3.92 -4.09
N GLY A 303 6.70 2.72 -4.47
CA GLY A 303 5.98 1.86 -5.41
C GLY A 303 4.65 1.38 -4.83
N THR A 304 4.64 1.02 -3.54
CA THR A 304 3.44 0.63 -2.81
C THR A 304 2.45 1.79 -2.70
N SER A 305 2.93 2.97 -2.38
CA SER A 305 2.10 4.17 -2.20
C SER A 305 1.48 4.64 -3.52
N CYS A 306 2.25 4.63 -4.61
CA CYS A 306 1.74 4.89 -5.95
C CYS A 306 0.61 3.91 -6.32
N TYR A 307 0.83 2.63 -6.10
CA TYR A 307 -0.17 1.59 -6.32
C TYR A 307 -1.43 1.79 -5.48
N GLN A 308 -1.29 2.05 -4.17
CA GLN A 308 -2.43 2.26 -3.27
C GLN A 308 -3.32 3.41 -3.76
N ALA A 309 -2.72 4.52 -4.17
CA ALA A 309 -3.45 5.66 -4.71
C ALA A 309 -4.22 5.28 -5.98
N ILE A 310 -3.59 4.53 -6.90
CA ILE A 310 -4.26 4.06 -8.12
C ILE A 310 -5.42 3.12 -7.78
N VAL A 311 -5.24 2.17 -6.87
CA VAL A 311 -6.28 1.22 -6.44
C VAL A 311 -7.50 1.94 -5.88
N VAL A 312 -7.28 2.83 -4.92
CA VAL A 312 -8.35 3.55 -4.24
C VAL A 312 -9.22 4.32 -5.24
N LEU A 313 -8.57 5.07 -6.14
CA LEU A 313 -9.31 5.86 -7.14
C LEU A 313 -9.94 4.98 -8.24
N PHE A 314 -9.28 3.90 -8.64
CA PHE A 314 -9.83 2.93 -9.60
C PHE A 314 -11.12 2.29 -9.07
N ILE A 315 -11.10 1.83 -7.83
CA ILE A 315 -12.28 1.23 -7.21
C ILE A 315 -13.39 2.28 -7.03
N ALA A 316 -13.05 3.52 -6.64
CA ALA A 316 -14.02 4.61 -6.61
C ALA A 316 -14.69 4.82 -7.97
N GLN A 317 -13.93 4.81 -9.06
CA GLN A 317 -14.46 4.95 -10.42
C GLN A 317 -15.42 3.81 -10.79
N ILE A 318 -15.08 2.55 -10.46
CA ILE A 318 -15.95 1.39 -10.74
C ILE A 318 -17.29 1.53 -10.03
N PHE A 319 -17.27 1.95 -8.76
CA PHE A 319 -18.51 2.14 -7.98
C PHE A 319 -19.21 3.47 -8.24
N GLY A 320 -18.74 4.27 -9.19
CA GLY A 320 -19.31 5.59 -9.49
C GLY A 320 -19.27 6.54 -8.29
N ILE A 321 -18.29 6.38 -7.40
CA ILE A 321 -18.09 7.24 -6.22
C ILE A 321 -17.24 8.44 -6.65
N GLU A 322 -17.85 9.62 -6.67
CA GLU A 322 -17.13 10.87 -6.90
C GLU A 322 -16.49 11.34 -5.60
N LEU A 323 -15.16 11.38 -5.59
CA LEU A 323 -14.42 11.86 -4.44
C LEU A 323 -14.38 13.39 -4.43
N THR A 324 -14.59 13.95 -3.26
CA THR A 324 -14.38 15.39 -3.01
C THR A 324 -12.87 15.70 -2.94
N ILE A 325 -12.51 16.99 -3.11
CA ILE A 325 -11.11 17.44 -2.96
C ILE A 325 -10.56 17.04 -1.58
N ALA A 326 -11.36 17.14 -0.53
CA ALA A 326 -10.96 16.73 0.82
C ALA A 326 -10.63 15.23 0.88
N GLN A 327 -11.42 14.36 0.23
CA GLN A 327 -11.14 12.92 0.16
C GLN A 327 -9.88 12.63 -0.68
N TYR A 328 -9.64 13.36 -1.78
CA TYR A 328 -8.37 13.26 -2.52
C TYR A 328 -7.17 13.61 -1.63
N LEU A 329 -7.25 14.69 -0.86
CA LEU A 329 -6.20 15.07 0.09
C LEU A 329 -6.06 14.03 1.21
N THR A 330 -7.16 13.45 1.67
CA THR A 330 -7.13 12.35 2.65
C THR A 330 -6.41 11.12 2.09
N VAL A 331 -6.73 10.70 0.86
CA VAL A 331 -6.01 9.59 0.19
C VAL A 331 -4.52 9.90 0.09
N LEU A 332 -4.15 11.09 -0.38
CA LEU A 332 -2.76 11.51 -0.48
C LEU A 332 -2.03 11.42 0.86
N PHE A 333 -2.59 12.06 1.89
CA PHE A 333 -1.99 12.11 3.22
C PHE A 333 -1.88 10.74 3.87
N LEU A 334 -2.97 9.96 3.86
CA LEU A 334 -2.97 8.62 4.45
C LEU A 334 -2.04 7.65 3.74
N THR A 335 -1.94 7.74 2.41
CA THR A 335 -1.05 6.89 1.64
C THR A 335 0.43 7.22 1.92
N VAL A 336 0.77 8.50 2.08
CA VAL A 336 2.12 8.92 2.51
C VAL A 336 2.41 8.43 3.93
N LEU A 337 1.46 8.54 4.86
CA LEU A 337 1.63 8.00 6.22
C LEU A 337 1.72 6.46 6.22
N ALA A 338 0.92 5.78 5.38
CA ALA A 338 0.96 4.34 5.23
C ALA A 338 2.33 3.85 4.74
N SER A 339 3.02 4.65 3.91
CA SER A 339 4.40 4.37 3.50
C SER A 339 5.32 4.18 4.70
N ILE A 340 5.20 5.04 5.72
CA ILE A 340 6.04 4.98 6.94
C ILE A 340 5.78 3.71 7.76
N GLY A 341 4.58 3.15 7.69
CA GLY A 341 4.18 2.00 8.49
C GLY A 341 4.03 0.70 7.72
N THR A 342 4.26 0.69 6.40
CA THR A 342 4.13 -0.54 5.61
C THR A 342 5.35 -1.43 5.80
N ALA A 343 5.15 -2.63 6.34
CA ALA A 343 6.22 -3.60 6.46
C ALA A 343 6.71 -4.07 5.08
N GLY A 344 8.01 -4.20 4.90
CA GLY A 344 8.65 -4.62 3.65
C GLY A 344 8.52 -6.12 3.35
N VAL A 345 7.30 -6.68 3.54
CA VAL A 345 6.99 -8.09 3.33
C VAL A 345 5.79 -8.25 2.38
N PRO A 346 5.68 -9.38 1.66
CA PRO A 346 4.59 -9.60 0.72
C PRO A 346 3.21 -9.48 1.37
N GLY A 347 2.28 -8.81 0.70
CA GLY A 347 0.88 -8.70 1.13
C GLY A 347 0.58 -7.60 2.16
N ALA A 348 1.57 -7.01 2.84
CA ALA A 348 1.35 -5.93 3.81
C ALA A 348 0.65 -4.71 3.17
N SER A 349 0.96 -4.43 1.91
CA SER A 349 0.36 -3.33 1.14
C SER A 349 -1.15 -3.45 0.97
N VAL A 350 -1.69 -4.67 0.83
CA VAL A 350 -3.13 -4.89 0.69
C VAL A 350 -3.87 -4.46 1.94
N VAL A 351 -3.31 -4.78 3.12
CA VAL A 351 -3.88 -4.37 4.42
C VAL A 351 -3.91 -2.86 4.55
N MET A 352 -2.82 -2.19 4.17
CA MET A 352 -2.76 -0.72 4.18
C MET A 352 -3.73 -0.09 3.16
N THR A 353 -3.97 -0.75 2.02
CA THR A 353 -4.97 -0.29 1.04
C THR A 353 -6.39 -0.35 1.63
N VAL A 354 -6.71 -1.41 2.39
CA VAL A 354 -7.99 -1.50 3.15
C VAL A 354 -8.17 -0.27 4.04
N MET A 355 -7.11 0.14 4.75
CA MET A 355 -7.11 1.31 5.59
C MET A 355 -7.49 2.58 4.82
N VAL A 356 -6.79 2.85 3.72
CA VAL A 356 -7.02 4.08 2.92
C VAL A 356 -8.43 4.08 2.33
N MET A 357 -8.90 2.95 1.79
CA MET A 357 -10.26 2.82 1.25
C MET A 357 -11.33 3.09 2.30
N SER A 358 -11.21 2.44 3.47
CA SER A 358 -12.16 2.60 4.58
C SER A 358 -12.26 4.05 5.04
N SER A 359 -11.13 4.75 5.11
CA SER A 359 -11.06 6.15 5.56
C SER A 359 -11.78 7.14 4.64
N VAL A 360 -11.93 6.81 3.37
CA VAL A 360 -12.63 7.66 2.38
C VAL A 360 -14.01 7.10 1.98
N GLY A 361 -14.46 6.04 2.65
CA GLY A 361 -15.77 5.44 2.44
C GLY A 361 -15.90 4.62 1.15
N ILE A 362 -14.79 4.10 0.63
CA ILE A 362 -14.78 3.21 -0.53
C ILE A 362 -14.96 1.76 -0.07
N PRO A 363 -15.88 0.98 -0.70
CA PRO A 363 -16.11 -0.41 -0.35
C PRO A 363 -14.86 -1.26 -0.51
N VAL A 364 -14.37 -1.86 0.59
CA VAL A 364 -13.16 -2.71 0.57
C VAL A 364 -13.38 -4.03 -0.17
N GLU A 365 -14.61 -4.43 -0.38
CA GLU A 365 -15.02 -5.56 -1.22
C GLU A 365 -14.52 -5.40 -2.65
N GLY A 366 -14.36 -4.16 -3.13
CA GLY A 366 -13.76 -3.84 -4.42
C GLY A 366 -12.33 -4.35 -4.59
N LEU A 367 -11.59 -4.62 -3.51
CA LEU A 367 -10.26 -5.25 -3.58
C LEU A 367 -10.33 -6.64 -4.24
N ALA A 368 -11.46 -7.34 -4.14
CA ALA A 368 -11.64 -8.62 -4.81
C ALA A 368 -11.32 -8.56 -6.32
N LEU A 369 -11.62 -7.41 -6.96
CA LEU A 369 -11.39 -7.18 -8.38
C LEU A 369 -9.89 -7.24 -8.73
N ILE A 370 -9.04 -6.70 -7.88
CA ILE A 370 -7.62 -6.50 -8.18
C ILE A 370 -6.71 -7.58 -7.60
N LEU A 371 -7.15 -8.28 -6.54
CA LEU A 371 -6.33 -9.30 -5.86
C LEU A 371 -5.89 -10.43 -6.81
N GLY A 372 -6.66 -10.67 -7.87
CA GLY A 372 -6.31 -11.64 -8.90
C GLY A 372 -5.05 -11.29 -9.69
N ILE A 373 -4.70 -10.04 -9.81
CA ILE A 373 -3.52 -9.55 -10.55
C ILE A 373 -2.50 -8.86 -9.64
N ASP A 374 -2.74 -8.84 -8.32
CA ASP A 374 -1.90 -8.11 -7.39
C ASP A 374 -0.47 -8.68 -7.30
N ARG A 375 -0.30 -10.00 -7.38
CA ARG A 375 1.02 -10.62 -7.16
C ARG A 375 2.12 -10.12 -8.10
N PRO A 376 1.94 -10.07 -9.44
CA PRO A 376 2.93 -9.48 -10.35
C PRO A 376 3.17 -7.98 -10.07
N LEU A 377 2.13 -7.25 -9.66
CA LEU A 377 2.24 -5.85 -9.32
C LEU A 377 3.03 -5.64 -8.02
N ASP A 378 2.89 -6.54 -7.03
CA ASP A 378 3.66 -6.54 -5.79
C ASP A 378 5.17 -6.73 -6.04
N MET A 379 5.51 -7.62 -6.97
CA MET A 379 6.89 -7.80 -7.42
C MET A 379 7.48 -6.50 -7.99
N LEU A 380 6.74 -5.80 -8.86
CA LEU A 380 7.17 -4.52 -9.45
C LEU A 380 7.21 -3.37 -8.42
N ARG A 381 6.24 -3.32 -7.49
CA ARG A 381 6.26 -2.34 -6.39
C ARG A 381 7.52 -2.44 -5.57
N THR A 382 7.94 -3.66 -5.25
CA THR A 382 9.16 -3.90 -4.49
C THR A 382 10.41 -3.44 -5.24
N VAL A 383 10.45 -3.62 -6.56
CA VAL A 383 11.53 -3.06 -7.40
C VAL A 383 11.62 -1.54 -7.25
N VAL A 384 10.48 -0.85 -7.28
CA VAL A 384 10.45 0.62 -7.12
C VAL A 384 10.92 1.03 -5.72
N ASN A 385 10.44 0.34 -4.66
CA ASN A 385 10.80 0.65 -3.28
C ASN A 385 12.33 0.56 -3.09
N VAL A 386 12.95 -0.56 -3.46
CA VAL A 386 14.41 -0.71 -3.29
C VAL A 386 15.19 0.22 -4.21
N THR A 387 14.66 0.59 -5.38
CA THR A 387 15.28 1.59 -6.26
C THR A 387 15.28 2.96 -5.60
N GLY A 388 14.16 3.35 -4.97
CA GLY A 388 14.06 4.59 -4.18
C GLY A 388 15.05 4.60 -3.01
N ASP A 389 15.19 3.48 -2.30
CA ASP A 389 16.15 3.37 -1.20
C ASP A 389 17.58 3.58 -1.66
N THR A 390 17.99 2.93 -2.76
CA THR A 390 19.34 3.08 -3.33
C THR A 390 19.56 4.49 -3.89
N PHE A 391 18.54 5.11 -4.46
CA PHE A 391 18.57 6.48 -4.95
C PHE A 391 18.83 7.46 -3.80
N VAL A 392 18.06 7.38 -2.71
CA VAL A 392 18.24 8.27 -1.55
C VAL A 392 19.60 8.03 -0.90
N ALA A 393 20.04 6.77 -0.73
CA ALA A 393 21.36 6.46 -0.21
C ALA A 393 22.46 7.12 -1.05
N THR A 394 22.32 7.07 -2.38
CA THR A 394 23.29 7.72 -3.29
C THR A 394 23.30 9.25 -3.19
N LEU A 395 22.12 9.86 -2.92
CA LEU A 395 22.01 11.33 -2.79
C LEU A 395 22.56 11.88 -1.48
N VAL A 396 22.42 11.11 -0.39
CA VAL A 396 22.79 11.58 0.94
C VAL A 396 24.24 11.23 1.30
N ASP A 397 24.83 10.28 0.58
CA ASP A 397 26.23 9.91 0.79
C ASP A 397 27.14 11.07 0.45
N LYS A 398 27.98 11.46 1.40
CA LYS A 398 28.95 12.52 1.19
C LYS A 398 30.14 11.94 0.42
N LYS A 399 30.24 12.29 -0.85
CA LYS A 399 31.52 12.21 -1.57
C LYS A 399 32.32 13.48 -1.38
#